data_97f00ec3a1376c153a20fb8bf1e2635a
#
_entry.id   97f00ec3a1376c153a20fb8bf1e2635a
#
_cell.length_a   1.000
_cell.length_b   1.000
_cell.length_c   1.000
_cell.angle_alpha   90.00
_cell.angle_beta   90.00
_cell.angle_gamma   90.00
#
_symmetry.space_group_name_H-M   'P 1'
#
loop_
_entity.id
_entity.type
_entity.pdbx_description
1 polymer ?
#
loop_
_entity_poly.entity_id
_entity_poly.type
_entity_poly.pdbx_seq_one_letter_code
_entity_poly.pdbx_strand_id
1 'polypeptide(L)'
;CAKNISKSLSDVGINIISGLAIGIDTYSHIGCLEGKGKTVAVIGSPLDNILPRRNIKLAQKILDDGGLILSEYNIGSAVYPSNYVHRNRILSGISDGVIVVEAAKKSGALITVEYALDQGKNVFSIPGNINSCMSEGCHKIIKEGATLIHSVEDILNEYQIDRNYY
;
A
#
# COMPACT_ATOMS: atom_id res chain seq x y z
N CYS A 1 -12.08 -0.71 -4.98
CA CYS A 1 -11.37 0.56 -5.10
C CYS A 1 -9.86 0.35 -5.23
N ALA A 2 -9.20 -0.26 -4.23
CA ALA A 2 -7.75 -0.50 -4.22
C ALA A 2 -7.22 -1.12 -5.53
N LYS A 3 -7.87 -2.18 -6.02
CA LYS A 3 -7.48 -2.85 -7.26
C LYS A 3 -7.48 -1.89 -8.46
N ASN A 4 -8.54 -1.10 -8.61
CA ASN A 4 -8.69 -0.21 -9.76
C ASN A 4 -7.67 0.92 -9.75
N ILE A 5 -7.44 1.54 -8.59
CA ILE A 5 -6.42 2.59 -8.43
C ILE A 5 -5.03 2.03 -8.71
N SER A 6 -4.69 0.88 -8.11
CA SER A 6 -3.38 0.25 -8.31
C SER A 6 -3.15 -0.14 -9.77
N LYS A 7 -4.20 -0.65 -10.46
CA LYS A 7 -4.11 -0.93 -11.89
C LYS A 7 -3.87 0.33 -12.69
N SER A 8 -4.66 1.38 -12.47
CA SER A 8 -4.52 2.64 -13.24
C SER A 8 -3.16 3.32 -13.03
N LEU A 9 -2.59 3.27 -11.82
CA LEU A 9 -1.23 3.73 -11.55
C LEU A 9 -0.18 2.85 -12.24
N SER A 10 -0.39 1.54 -12.20
CA SER A 10 0.48 0.56 -12.85
C SER A 10 0.47 0.69 -14.38
N ASP A 11 -0.68 1.01 -14.98
CA ASP A 11 -0.82 1.22 -16.43
C ASP A 11 0.08 2.35 -16.95
N VAL A 12 0.41 3.34 -16.11
CA VAL A 12 1.38 4.42 -16.39
C VAL A 12 2.78 4.15 -15.83
N GLY A 13 3.09 2.90 -15.50
CA GLY A 13 4.43 2.47 -15.08
C GLY A 13 4.77 2.75 -13.61
N ILE A 14 3.83 3.22 -12.80
CA ILE A 14 4.06 3.45 -11.36
C ILE A 14 4.06 2.10 -10.63
N ASN A 15 5.08 1.89 -9.80
CA ASN A 15 5.21 0.70 -8.98
C ASN A 15 4.31 0.79 -7.74
N ILE A 16 3.72 -0.34 -7.34
CA ILE A 16 2.86 -0.43 -6.17
C ILE A 16 3.56 -1.18 -5.05
N ILE A 17 3.65 -0.56 -3.89
CA ILE A 17 4.23 -1.16 -2.70
C ILE A 17 3.12 -1.43 -1.70
N SER A 18 3.04 -2.64 -1.17
CA SER A 18 2.03 -3.01 -0.17
C SER A 18 2.53 -4.14 0.74
N GLY A 19 1.72 -4.54 1.72
CA GLY A 19 2.15 -5.39 2.82
C GLY A 19 1.77 -6.87 2.70
N LEU A 20 1.20 -7.28 1.59
CA LEU A 20 0.72 -8.65 1.35
C LEU A 20 -0.38 -9.13 2.33
N ALA A 21 -0.97 -8.25 3.14
CA ALA A 21 -2.07 -8.59 4.04
C ALA A 21 -3.35 -8.97 3.27
N ILE A 22 -4.28 -9.64 3.97
CA ILE A 22 -5.60 -9.94 3.39
C ILE A 22 -6.39 -8.63 3.26
N GLY A 23 -7.11 -8.46 2.16
CA GLY A 23 -7.91 -7.28 1.90
C GLY A 23 -7.24 -6.29 0.96
N ILE A 24 -7.10 -5.04 1.35
CA ILE A 24 -6.60 -3.94 0.52
C ILE A 24 -5.24 -4.26 -0.11
N ASP A 25 -4.29 -4.76 0.66
CA ASP A 25 -2.96 -5.10 0.15
C ASP A 25 -3.02 -6.15 -0.96
N THR A 26 -3.83 -7.21 -0.75
CA THR A 26 -4.06 -8.26 -1.75
C THR A 26 -4.56 -7.66 -3.06
N TYR A 27 -5.57 -6.79 -2.99
CA TYR A 27 -6.16 -6.18 -4.19
C TYR A 27 -5.24 -5.13 -4.82
N SER A 28 -4.41 -4.45 -4.04
CA SER A 28 -3.39 -3.54 -4.56
C SER A 28 -2.35 -4.27 -5.40
N HIS A 29 -1.83 -5.39 -4.91
CA HIS A 29 -0.91 -6.24 -5.68
C HIS A 29 -1.57 -6.81 -6.95
N ILE A 30 -2.80 -7.32 -6.84
CA ILE A 30 -3.54 -7.85 -8.00
C ILE A 30 -3.77 -6.76 -9.05
N GLY A 31 -4.14 -5.54 -8.64
CA GLY A 31 -4.32 -4.43 -9.55
C GLY A 31 -3.03 -4.06 -10.28
N CYS A 32 -1.91 -4.01 -9.57
CA CYS A 32 -0.61 -3.72 -10.16
C CYS A 32 -0.18 -4.76 -11.20
N LEU A 33 -0.37 -6.05 -10.90
CA LEU A 33 -0.06 -7.17 -11.81
C LEU A 33 -0.89 -7.17 -13.10
N GLU A 34 -1.95 -6.38 -13.18
CA GLU A 34 -2.76 -6.20 -14.40
C GLU A 34 -2.31 -5.00 -15.26
N GLY A 35 -1.28 -4.26 -14.82
CA GLY A 35 -0.72 -3.11 -15.51
C GLY A 35 0.73 -3.31 -15.95
N LYS A 36 1.47 -2.22 -16.16
CA LYS A 36 2.87 -2.22 -16.63
C LYS A 36 3.90 -2.09 -15.50
N GLY A 37 3.53 -1.44 -14.40
CA GLY A 37 4.38 -1.26 -13.22
C GLY A 37 4.65 -2.57 -12.50
N LYS A 38 5.63 -2.57 -11.60
CA LYS A 38 5.96 -3.72 -10.77
C LYS A 38 5.43 -3.54 -9.36
N THR A 39 5.21 -4.65 -8.66
CA THR A 39 4.74 -4.59 -7.28
C THR A 39 5.77 -5.15 -6.31
N VAL A 40 5.92 -4.47 -5.17
CA VAL A 40 6.81 -4.87 -4.08
C VAL A 40 5.97 -5.21 -2.86
N ALA A 41 6.10 -6.41 -2.36
CA ALA A 41 5.47 -6.82 -1.11
C ALA A 41 6.50 -6.74 0.02
N VAL A 42 6.28 -5.82 0.97
CA VAL A 42 7.08 -5.79 2.21
C VAL A 42 6.32 -6.60 3.25
N ILE A 43 6.94 -7.63 3.81
CA ILE A 43 6.26 -8.56 4.73
C ILE A 43 6.79 -8.46 6.15
N GLY A 44 5.93 -8.74 7.15
CA GLY A 44 6.28 -8.76 8.58
C GLY A 44 6.73 -10.13 9.07
N SER A 45 7.01 -11.06 8.16
CA SER A 45 7.49 -12.41 8.44
C SER A 45 8.78 -12.70 7.67
N PRO A 46 9.61 -13.67 8.06
CA PRO A 46 10.79 -14.06 7.30
C PRO A 46 10.42 -14.66 5.93
N LEU A 47 11.35 -14.62 4.98
CA LEU A 47 11.12 -15.04 3.59
C LEU A 47 10.85 -16.56 3.43
N ASP A 48 11.31 -17.37 4.36
CA ASP A 48 11.03 -18.82 4.42
C ASP A 48 9.65 -19.14 5.05
N ASN A 49 8.96 -18.14 5.59
CA ASN A 49 7.63 -18.30 6.18
C ASN A 49 6.71 -17.13 5.78
N ILE A 50 6.40 -17.04 4.50
CA ILE A 50 5.54 -15.97 3.97
C ILE A 50 4.13 -16.04 4.55
N LEU A 51 3.71 -14.96 5.17
CA LEU A 51 2.38 -14.81 5.76
C LEU A 51 1.65 -13.58 5.17
N PRO A 52 0.31 -13.64 5.05
CA PRO A 52 -0.58 -14.76 5.37
C PRO A 52 -0.47 -15.89 4.32
N ARG A 53 -0.63 -17.13 4.75
CA ARG A 53 -0.50 -18.31 3.85
C ARG A 53 -1.46 -18.27 2.65
N ARG A 54 -2.61 -17.62 2.78
CA ARG A 54 -3.57 -17.43 1.68
C ARG A 54 -2.98 -16.68 0.50
N ASN A 55 -1.99 -15.82 0.74
CA ASN A 55 -1.36 -14.96 -0.26
C ASN A 55 -0.03 -15.52 -0.81
N ILE A 56 0.38 -16.76 -0.45
CA ILE A 56 1.61 -17.38 -0.99
C ILE A 56 1.56 -17.45 -2.52
N LYS A 57 0.41 -17.83 -3.10
CA LYS A 57 0.27 -17.86 -4.58
C LYS A 57 0.36 -16.46 -5.20
N LEU A 58 -0.08 -15.44 -4.49
CA LEU A 58 0.06 -14.05 -4.93
C LEU A 58 1.52 -13.61 -4.84
N ALA A 59 2.22 -13.95 -3.76
CA ALA A 59 3.65 -13.70 -3.60
C ALA A 59 4.45 -14.33 -4.77
N GLN A 60 4.14 -15.57 -5.15
CA GLN A 60 4.77 -16.22 -6.30
C GLN A 60 4.50 -15.45 -7.60
N LYS A 61 3.25 -15.03 -7.86
CA LYS A 61 2.92 -14.24 -9.05
C LYS A 61 3.66 -12.90 -9.08
N ILE A 62 3.86 -12.25 -7.93
CA ILE A 62 4.65 -11.02 -7.82
C ILE A 62 6.08 -11.28 -8.31
N LEU A 63 6.71 -12.37 -7.87
CA LEU A 63 8.07 -12.73 -8.28
C LEU A 63 8.13 -13.13 -9.76
N ASP A 64 7.18 -13.90 -10.24
CA ASP A 64 7.09 -14.36 -11.64
C ASP A 64 6.95 -13.16 -12.61
N ASP A 65 6.30 -12.08 -12.16
CA ASP A 65 6.14 -10.82 -12.91
C ASP A 65 7.36 -9.89 -12.82
N GLY A 66 8.41 -10.28 -12.10
CA GLY A 66 9.61 -9.47 -11.88
C GLY A 66 9.46 -8.43 -10.77
N GLY A 67 8.46 -8.58 -9.89
CA GLY A 67 8.32 -7.82 -8.66
C GLY A 67 9.23 -8.35 -7.55
N LEU A 68 9.04 -7.89 -6.32
CA LEU A 68 9.93 -8.19 -5.20
C LEU A 68 9.15 -8.52 -3.92
N ILE A 69 9.66 -9.46 -3.14
CA ILE A 69 9.26 -9.69 -1.75
C ILE A 69 10.39 -9.25 -0.83
N LEU A 70 10.11 -8.33 0.07
CA LEU A 70 11.08 -7.76 0.99
C LEU A 70 10.72 -8.10 2.43
N SER A 71 11.72 -8.50 3.21
CA SER A 71 11.59 -8.72 4.65
C SER A 71 12.82 -8.20 5.40
N GLU A 72 12.59 -7.61 6.56
CA GLU A 72 13.63 -7.20 7.52
C GLU A 72 14.05 -8.37 8.44
N TYR A 73 13.28 -9.46 8.45
CA TYR A 73 13.45 -10.56 9.40
C TYR A 73 14.32 -11.67 8.83
N ASN A 74 15.27 -12.13 9.64
CA ASN A 74 16.14 -13.24 9.27
C ASN A 74 15.35 -14.54 9.05
N ILE A 75 15.85 -15.39 8.16
CA ILE A 75 15.33 -16.74 7.91
C ILE A 75 15.27 -17.51 9.24
N GLY A 76 14.16 -18.21 9.48
CA GLY A 76 13.92 -18.96 10.72
C GLY A 76 13.46 -18.14 11.91
N SER A 77 13.31 -16.81 11.79
CA SER A 77 12.84 -15.96 12.88
C SER A 77 11.38 -16.24 13.25
N ALA A 78 11.04 -16.12 14.52
CA ALA A 78 9.66 -16.14 14.98
C ALA A 78 8.90 -14.89 14.50
N VAL A 79 7.60 -15.05 14.26
CA VAL A 79 6.73 -13.96 13.81
C VAL A 79 5.89 -13.46 14.98
N TYR A 80 5.95 -12.16 15.21
CA TYR A 80 5.18 -11.47 16.25
C TYR A 80 4.22 -10.45 15.64
N PRO A 81 3.08 -10.15 16.30
CA PRO A 81 2.15 -9.11 15.83
C PRO A 81 2.81 -7.73 15.65
N SER A 82 3.79 -7.38 16.50
CA SER A 82 4.55 -6.14 16.39
C SER A 82 5.35 -6.02 15.08
N ASN A 83 5.73 -7.14 14.48
CA ASN A 83 6.48 -7.13 13.22
C ASN A 83 5.71 -6.42 12.09
N TYR A 84 4.39 -6.62 12.06
CA TYR A 84 3.52 -5.98 11.05
C TYR A 84 3.44 -4.46 11.22
N VAL A 85 3.51 -3.99 12.45
CA VAL A 85 3.54 -2.56 12.78
C VAL A 85 4.89 -1.96 12.39
N HIS A 86 5.98 -2.59 12.82
CA HIS A 86 7.35 -2.12 12.51
C HIS A 86 7.65 -2.12 11.02
N ARG A 87 7.18 -3.13 10.28
CA ARG A 87 7.33 -3.24 8.84
C ARG A 87 6.76 -2.01 8.10
N ASN A 88 5.69 -1.37 8.61
CA ASN A 88 5.03 -0.27 7.94
C ASN A 88 5.95 0.93 7.69
N ARG A 89 6.98 1.14 8.53
CA ARG A 89 8.00 2.18 8.29
C ARG A 89 8.79 1.96 7.00
N ILE A 90 8.94 0.69 6.59
CA ILE A 90 9.63 0.34 5.34
C ILE A 90 8.69 0.60 4.16
N LEU A 91 7.40 0.24 4.29
CA LEU A 91 6.39 0.55 3.26
C LEU A 91 6.38 2.03 2.90
N SER A 92 6.26 2.91 3.90
CA SER A 92 6.27 4.35 3.67
C SER A 92 7.65 4.85 3.24
N GLY A 93 8.74 4.31 3.81
CA GLY A 93 10.10 4.77 3.53
C GLY A 93 10.55 4.60 2.09
N ILE A 94 10.18 3.48 1.45
CA ILE A 94 10.53 3.19 0.05
C ILE A 94 9.47 3.67 -0.95
N SER A 95 8.38 4.28 -0.49
CA SER A 95 7.34 4.87 -1.32
C SER A 95 7.55 6.37 -1.48
N ASP A 96 7.09 6.93 -2.59
CA ASP A 96 7.01 8.38 -2.79
C ASP A 96 5.78 8.98 -2.11
N GLY A 97 4.72 8.20 -1.97
CA GLY A 97 3.50 8.57 -1.26
C GLY A 97 2.70 7.37 -0.77
N VAL A 98 1.81 7.61 0.17
CA VAL A 98 0.95 6.60 0.79
C VAL A 98 -0.52 6.91 0.48
N ILE A 99 -1.25 5.92 -0.03
CA ILE A 99 -2.68 6.01 -0.33
C ILE A 99 -3.46 5.19 0.71
N VAL A 100 -4.31 5.84 1.48
CA VAL A 100 -5.22 5.19 2.42
C VAL A 100 -6.59 5.02 1.76
N VAL A 101 -6.92 3.76 1.45
CA VAL A 101 -8.19 3.42 0.77
C VAL A 101 -9.34 3.30 1.76
N GLU A 102 -9.09 2.64 2.88
CA GLU A 102 -10.00 2.50 4.01
C GLU A 102 -9.23 2.42 5.31
N ALA A 103 -9.73 3.07 6.35
CA ALA A 103 -9.19 2.98 7.69
C ALA A 103 -10.28 3.23 8.74
N ALA A 104 -10.46 2.29 9.64
CA ALA A 104 -11.20 2.55 10.87
C ALA A 104 -10.38 3.45 11.82
N LYS A 105 -11.03 4.02 12.84
CA LYS A 105 -10.41 4.98 13.78
C LYS A 105 -9.11 4.49 14.44
N LYS A 106 -8.96 3.15 14.61
CA LYS A 106 -7.76 2.51 15.20
C LYS A 106 -7.10 1.54 14.21
N SER A 107 -7.13 1.84 12.91
CA SER A 107 -6.52 0.99 11.88
C SER A 107 -5.00 1.06 11.93
N GLY A 108 -4.34 -0.08 11.69
CA GLY A 108 -2.89 -0.14 11.48
C GLY A 108 -2.41 0.68 10.27
N ALA A 109 -3.29 0.98 9.32
CA ALA A 109 -2.97 1.88 8.20
C ALA A 109 -2.63 3.30 8.68
N LEU A 110 -3.23 3.77 9.79
CA LEU A 110 -2.92 5.09 10.36
C LEU A 110 -1.48 5.16 10.91
N ILE A 111 -0.93 4.04 11.38
CA ILE A 111 0.47 3.97 11.80
C ILE A 111 1.40 4.16 10.58
N THR A 112 1.02 3.61 9.43
CA THR A 112 1.75 3.85 8.17
C THR A 112 1.71 5.32 7.77
N VAL A 113 0.58 6.00 8.01
CA VAL A 113 0.45 7.45 7.79
C VAL A 113 1.41 8.24 8.71
N GLU A 114 1.48 7.89 9.99
CA GLU A 114 2.41 8.54 10.93
C GLU A 114 3.86 8.41 10.44
N TYR A 115 4.29 7.19 10.06
CA TYR A 115 5.62 6.99 9.48
C TYR A 115 5.82 7.79 8.17
N ALA A 116 4.81 7.85 7.31
CA ALA A 116 4.90 8.61 6.06
C ALA A 116 5.12 10.11 6.32
N LEU A 117 4.39 10.68 7.27
CA LEU A 117 4.53 12.10 7.66
C LEU A 117 5.91 12.37 8.26
N ASP A 118 6.39 11.52 9.19
CA ASP A 118 7.72 11.63 9.77
C ASP A 118 8.85 11.54 8.71
N GLN A 119 8.58 10.82 7.61
CA GLN A 119 9.51 10.64 6.49
C GLN A 119 9.33 11.68 5.38
N GLY A 120 8.45 12.67 5.57
CA GLY A 120 8.18 13.73 4.60
C GLY A 120 7.52 13.24 3.30
N LYS A 121 6.71 12.17 3.38
CA LYS A 121 6.01 11.59 2.22
C LYS A 121 4.61 12.19 2.08
N ASN A 122 4.14 12.27 0.83
CA ASN A 122 2.77 12.65 0.56
C ASN A 122 1.79 11.59 1.08
N VAL A 123 0.68 12.04 1.67
CA VAL A 123 -0.40 11.18 2.13
C VAL A 123 -1.68 11.51 1.38
N PHE A 124 -2.24 10.50 0.74
CA PHE A 124 -3.50 10.56 0.02
C PHE A 124 -4.56 9.74 0.73
N SER A 125 -5.80 10.19 0.70
CA SER A 125 -6.90 9.47 1.33
C SER A 125 -8.15 9.49 0.48
N ILE A 126 -8.79 8.32 0.37
CA ILE A 126 -10.06 8.17 -0.31
C ILE A 126 -11.17 8.47 0.69
N PRO A 127 -12.08 9.41 0.38
CA PRO A 127 -13.23 9.67 1.23
C PRO A 127 -14.20 8.48 1.16
N GLY A 128 -14.91 8.24 2.24
CA GLY A 128 -15.93 7.21 2.30
C GLY A 128 -17.24 7.71 2.88
N ASN A 129 -18.20 6.80 3.05
CA ASN A 129 -19.49 7.14 3.63
C ASN A 129 -19.31 7.55 5.12
N ILE A 130 -19.92 8.65 5.52
CA ILE A 130 -19.85 9.18 6.90
C ILE A 130 -20.43 8.22 7.94
N ASN A 131 -21.32 7.31 7.53
CA ASN A 131 -21.92 6.30 8.39
C ASN A 131 -21.10 5.00 8.46
N SER A 132 -19.97 4.91 7.74
CA SER A 132 -19.09 3.75 7.75
C SER A 132 -17.97 3.94 8.75
N CYS A 133 -17.87 3.04 9.73
CA CYS A 133 -16.75 3.02 10.68
C CYS A 133 -15.39 2.79 9.99
N MET A 134 -15.39 2.18 8.80
CA MET A 134 -14.18 1.96 7.98
C MET A 134 -13.69 3.24 7.27
N SER A 135 -14.47 4.31 7.30
CA SER A 135 -14.09 5.61 6.71
C SER A 135 -13.62 6.63 7.75
N GLU A 136 -13.81 6.36 9.05
CA GLU A 136 -13.50 7.32 10.11
C GLU A 136 -12.02 7.75 10.11
N GLY A 137 -11.11 6.79 9.90
CA GLY A 137 -9.67 7.08 9.82
C GLY A 137 -9.32 7.90 8.60
N CYS A 138 -9.92 7.59 7.43
CA CYS A 138 -9.73 8.38 6.22
C CYS A 138 -10.20 9.82 6.41
N HIS A 139 -11.40 10.02 7.00
CA HIS A 139 -11.91 11.36 7.28
C HIS A 139 -11.03 12.12 8.27
N LYS A 140 -10.49 11.43 9.27
CA LYS A 140 -9.56 12.02 10.24
C LYS A 140 -8.33 12.58 9.54
N ILE A 141 -7.62 11.75 8.77
CA ILE A 141 -6.37 12.19 8.13
C ILE A 141 -6.59 13.25 7.05
N ILE A 142 -7.73 13.24 6.34
CA ILE A 142 -8.11 14.32 5.42
C ILE A 142 -8.23 15.65 6.18
N LYS A 143 -8.90 15.66 7.34
CA LYS A 143 -8.99 16.86 8.19
C LYS A 143 -7.65 17.32 8.73
N GLU A 144 -6.68 16.43 8.87
CA GLU A 144 -5.32 16.68 9.34
C GLU A 144 -4.36 17.09 8.22
N GLY A 145 -4.85 17.15 6.98
CA GLY A 145 -4.08 17.67 5.84
C GLY A 145 -3.69 16.65 4.78
N ALA A 146 -4.12 15.39 4.89
CA ALA A 146 -3.93 14.43 3.80
C ALA A 146 -4.73 14.86 2.57
N THR A 147 -4.14 14.73 1.39
CA THR A 147 -4.80 15.06 0.13
C THR A 147 -5.97 14.12 -0.12
N LEU A 148 -7.20 14.69 -0.19
CA LEU A 148 -8.36 13.92 -0.62
C LEU A 148 -8.22 13.57 -2.10
N ILE A 149 -8.38 12.30 -2.43
CA ILE A 149 -8.41 11.84 -3.82
C ILE A 149 -9.73 11.15 -4.14
N HIS A 150 -10.26 11.40 -5.31
CA HIS A 150 -11.45 10.75 -5.87
C HIS A 150 -11.15 10.07 -7.21
N SER A 151 -9.99 10.33 -7.76
CA SER A 151 -9.49 9.74 -9.01
C SER A 151 -7.98 9.51 -8.95
N VAL A 152 -7.44 8.78 -9.90
CA VAL A 152 -5.98 8.57 -10.06
C VAL A 152 -5.31 9.85 -10.56
N GLU A 153 -6.03 10.66 -11.31
CA GLU A 153 -5.57 11.95 -11.82
C GLU A 153 -5.11 12.88 -10.69
N ASP A 154 -5.75 12.84 -9.54
CA ASP A 154 -5.37 13.65 -8.38
C ASP A 154 -3.93 13.33 -7.94
N ILE A 155 -3.55 12.04 -7.98
CA ILE A 155 -2.20 11.57 -7.64
C ILE A 155 -1.21 11.94 -8.74
N LEU A 156 -1.56 11.71 -10.01
CA LEU A 156 -0.68 11.99 -11.14
C LEU A 156 -0.36 13.48 -11.24
N ASN A 157 -1.35 14.34 -10.98
CA ASN A 157 -1.19 15.79 -10.96
C ASN A 157 -0.24 16.24 -9.84
N GLU A 158 -0.34 15.65 -8.65
CA GLU A 158 0.55 15.97 -7.52
C GLU A 158 2.02 15.70 -7.86
N TYR A 159 2.29 14.64 -8.62
CA TYR A 159 3.65 14.30 -9.07
C TYR A 159 3.99 14.81 -10.48
N GLN A 160 3.12 15.58 -11.12
CA GLN A 160 3.31 16.12 -12.48
C GLN A 160 3.59 15.03 -13.53
N ILE A 161 2.92 13.88 -13.39
CA ILE A 161 3.05 12.73 -14.29
C ILE A 161 1.99 12.85 -15.39
N ASP A 162 2.43 12.97 -16.66
CA ASP A 162 1.53 13.01 -17.82
C ASP A 162 1.30 11.59 -18.36
N ARG A 163 0.04 11.18 -18.48
CA ARG A 163 -0.34 9.87 -19.06
C ARG A 163 0.06 9.67 -20.51
N ASN A 164 0.28 10.76 -21.26
CA ASN A 164 0.57 10.69 -22.69
C ASN A 164 2.03 10.24 -22.99
N TYR A 165 2.87 10.13 -21.99
CA TYR A 165 4.28 9.72 -22.15
C TYR A 165 4.53 8.24 -21.81
N TYR A 166 3.52 7.46 -21.41
CA TYR A 166 3.60 6.07 -21.01
C TYR A 166 2.55 5.20 -21.71
#